data_7d4021bb01de9aedbea596e89552562f
#
_entry.id   7d4021bb01de9aedbea596e89552562f
#
_cell.length_a   1.000
_cell.length_b   1.000
_cell.length_c   1.000
_cell.angle_alpha   90.00
_cell.angle_beta   90.00
_cell.angle_gamma   90.00
#
_symmetry.space_group_name_H-M   'P 1'
#
loop_
_entity.id
_entity.type
_entity.pdbx_description
1 polymer ?
#
loop_
_entity_poly.entity_id
_entity_poly.type
_entity_poly.pdbx_seq_one_letter_code
_entity_poly.pdbx_strand_id
1 'polypeptide(L)'
;MIAFEQVSKVYADGTTAVNKLSFKVEKGEFFVLIGPSGCGKTTTLKMINRLIEPSSGAIFIDGQHTAQANIHELRWNIGYVLQQIALFPNMSVADNIGIVPEMKQWKKSTIEKRVDELLDLVGLEPTIYRERMPSDLSGGQQQRVGVARALAADPDILLMDEPFSALDPLSRSQLQHDIKALQQTIQKTVVFVTHDMEEAAKLGSRIGVMEKGEIVQIGSPQELRENPRTNLVKEMMGHTISPGHLPLKDVMMPVYQSAYVKERVNTNQAELQYEINDKQELIRAFYHGVLLDDPLTLNRDSTLEQAFEALQKQGVPALPVTEGNHLIGTISYEDLAKLSLKTL
;
A
#
# COMPACT_ATOMS: atom_id res chain seq x y z
N MET A 1 -5.38 -21.93 6.41
CA MET A 1 -4.75 -21.25 7.58
C MET A 1 -5.79 -20.66 8.51
N ILE A 2 -6.55 -19.62 8.15
CA ILE A 2 -7.59 -19.04 9.00
C ILE A 2 -8.96 -19.27 8.34
N ALA A 3 -9.98 -19.73 9.09
CA ALA A 3 -11.33 -19.88 8.57
C ALA A 3 -12.35 -19.26 9.53
N PHE A 4 -13.28 -18.50 8.98
CA PHE A 4 -14.45 -17.97 9.64
C PHE A 4 -15.67 -18.75 9.17
N GLU A 5 -16.49 -19.23 10.11
CA GLU A 5 -17.70 -19.98 9.83
C GLU A 5 -18.89 -19.34 10.54
N GLN A 6 -19.73 -18.62 9.78
CA GLN A 6 -20.93 -17.92 10.24
C GLN A 6 -20.69 -17.04 11.48
N VAL A 7 -19.56 -16.35 11.54
CA VAL A 7 -19.14 -15.57 12.71
C VAL A 7 -19.93 -14.28 12.80
N SER A 8 -20.51 -14.03 13.96
CA SER A 8 -21.17 -12.75 14.27
C SER A 8 -20.64 -12.15 15.57
N LYS A 9 -20.67 -10.82 15.63
CA LYS A 9 -20.39 -10.06 16.84
C LYS A 9 -21.45 -9.01 17.08
N VAL A 10 -22.17 -9.16 18.18
CA VAL A 10 -23.13 -8.18 18.71
C VAL A 10 -22.60 -7.68 20.04
N TYR A 11 -22.51 -6.38 20.21
CA TYR A 11 -22.10 -5.75 21.47
C TYR A 11 -23.28 -5.63 22.44
N ALA A 12 -22.99 -5.33 23.71
CA ALA A 12 -24.00 -5.25 24.78
C ALA A 12 -25.08 -4.16 24.54
N ASP A 13 -24.75 -3.14 23.76
CA ASP A 13 -25.68 -2.07 23.35
C ASP A 13 -26.60 -2.47 22.19
N GLY A 14 -26.49 -3.73 21.69
CA GLY A 14 -27.25 -4.23 20.55
C GLY A 14 -26.59 -3.96 19.17
N THR A 15 -25.46 -3.25 19.13
CA THR A 15 -24.76 -2.95 17.87
C THR A 15 -24.19 -4.23 17.26
N THR A 16 -24.59 -4.58 16.04
CA THR A 16 -24.04 -5.68 15.27
C THR A 16 -22.85 -5.18 14.47
N ALA A 17 -21.64 -5.48 14.96
CA ALA A 17 -20.39 -5.08 14.29
C ALA A 17 -19.97 -6.04 13.18
N VAL A 18 -20.33 -7.33 13.32
CA VAL A 18 -20.02 -8.39 12.35
C VAL A 18 -21.22 -9.32 12.25
N ASN A 19 -21.63 -9.65 11.03
CA ASN A 19 -22.82 -10.43 10.75
C ASN A 19 -22.50 -11.63 9.84
N LYS A 20 -22.56 -12.83 10.41
CA LYS A 20 -22.43 -14.14 9.73
C LYS A 20 -21.28 -14.23 8.74
N LEU A 21 -20.10 -13.67 9.09
CA LEU A 21 -18.94 -13.74 8.24
C LEU A 21 -18.49 -15.20 8.00
N SER A 22 -18.27 -15.53 6.72
CA SER A 22 -17.72 -16.81 6.31
C SER A 22 -16.69 -16.58 5.20
N PHE A 23 -15.41 -16.80 5.49
CA PHE A 23 -14.32 -16.71 4.53
C PHE A 23 -13.11 -17.48 5.02
N LYS A 24 -12.13 -17.67 4.12
CA LYS A 24 -10.86 -18.33 4.43
C LYS A 24 -9.70 -17.49 3.97
N VAL A 25 -8.62 -17.53 4.76
CA VAL A 25 -7.30 -16.99 4.42
C VAL A 25 -6.34 -18.17 4.31
N GLU A 26 -5.66 -18.28 3.20
CA GLU A 26 -4.75 -19.39 2.94
C GLU A 26 -3.38 -19.15 3.60
N LYS A 27 -2.58 -20.23 3.76
CA LYS A 27 -1.24 -20.12 4.33
C LYS A 27 -0.32 -19.31 3.40
N GLY A 28 0.42 -18.36 3.96
CA GLY A 28 1.32 -17.49 3.19
C GLY A 28 0.61 -16.39 2.38
N GLU A 29 -0.72 -16.30 2.49
CA GLU A 29 -1.51 -15.27 1.80
C GLU A 29 -1.36 -13.91 2.46
N PHE A 30 -1.31 -12.84 1.65
CA PHE A 30 -1.52 -11.47 2.09
C PHE A 30 -2.98 -11.08 1.83
N PHE A 31 -3.83 -11.28 2.83
CA PHE A 31 -5.26 -11.01 2.75
C PHE A 31 -5.58 -9.63 3.32
N VAL A 32 -6.27 -8.80 2.57
CA VAL A 32 -6.64 -7.45 2.99
C VAL A 32 -8.14 -7.37 3.26
N LEU A 33 -8.53 -6.79 4.40
CA LEU A 33 -9.91 -6.37 4.68
C LEU A 33 -10.02 -4.86 4.49
N ILE A 34 -10.92 -4.43 3.60
CA ILE A 34 -11.16 -3.03 3.30
C ILE A 34 -12.65 -2.71 3.40
N GLY A 35 -12.98 -1.46 3.64
CA GLY A 35 -14.37 -0.97 3.71
C GLY A 35 -14.50 0.33 4.49
N PRO A 36 -15.67 0.95 4.51
CA PRO A 36 -15.95 2.19 5.26
C PRO A 36 -15.62 2.08 6.75
N SER A 37 -15.40 3.22 7.40
CA SER A 37 -15.20 3.26 8.85
C SER A 37 -16.43 2.65 9.56
N GLY A 38 -16.18 1.86 10.61
CA GLY A 38 -17.24 1.20 11.38
C GLY A 38 -17.85 -0.05 10.75
N CYS A 39 -17.40 -0.52 9.55
CA CYS A 39 -17.98 -1.72 8.93
C CYS A 39 -17.54 -3.06 9.54
N GLY A 40 -16.71 -3.06 10.61
CA GLY A 40 -16.36 -4.28 11.36
C GLY A 40 -14.96 -4.84 11.13
N LYS A 41 -14.09 -4.20 10.34
CA LYS A 41 -12.72 -4.68 10.00
C LYS A 41 -11.87 -4.97 11.24
N THR A 42 -11.66 -3.95 12.08
CA THR A 42 -10.88 -4.06 13.33
C THR A 42 -11.49 -5.08 14.30
N THR A 43 -12.83 -5.16 14.37
CA THR A 43 -13.52 -6.19 15.18
C THR A 43 -13.21 -7.59 14.65
N THR A 44 -13.28 -7.79 13.34
CA THR A 44 -12.93 -9.07 12.68
C THR A 44 -11.47 -9.45 12.97
N LEU A 45 -10.53 -8.50 12.84
CA LEU A 45 -9.13 -8.73 13.14
C LEU A 45 -8.90 -9.13 14.61
N LYS A 46 -9.55 -8.41 15.55
CA LYS A 46 -9.44 -8.69 16.99
C LYS A 46 -10.07 -10.01 17.42
N MET A 47 -10.99 -10.56 16.64
CA MET A 47 -11.55 -11.89 16.91
C MET A 47 -10.56 -13.02 16.56
N ILE A 48 -9.64 -12.83 15.60
CA ILE A 48 -8.65 -13.86 15.23
C ILE A 48 -7.73 -14.21 16.41
N ASN A 49 -7.24 -13.19 17.14
CA ASN A 49 -6.36 -13.37 18.30
C ASN A 49 -7.11 -13.40 19.64
N ARG A 50 -8.46 -13.53 19.59
CA ARG A 50 -9.35 -13.57 20.76
C ARG A 50 -9.16 -12.39 21.73
N LEU A 51 -8.89 -11.18 21.20
CA LEU A 51 -9.07 -9.94 21.97
C LEU A 51 -10.55 -9.59 22.10
N ILE A 52 -11.36 -10.03 21.16
CA ILE A 52 -12.82 -9.96 21.17
C ILE A 52 -13.33 -11.38 20.90
N GLU A 53 -14.26 -11.87 21.73
CA GLU A 53 -14.93 -13.13 21.48
C GLU A 53 -16.12 -12.93 20.54
N PRO A 54 -16.33 -13.83 19.57
CA PRO A 54 -17.51 -13.84 18.73
C PRO A 54 -18.78 -14.08 19.57
N SER A 55 -19.91 -13.53 19.15
CA SER A 55 -21.22 -13.81 19.76
C SER A 55 -21.84 -15.12 19.25
N SER A 56 -21.51 -15.51 18.03
CA SER A 56 -21.89 -16.79 17.41
C SER A 56 -20.95 -17.15 16.27
N GLY A 57 -21.01 -18.40 15.80
CA GLY A 57 -20.12 -18.93 14.78
C GLY A 57 -18.80 -19.41 15.36
N ALA A 58 -17.86 -19.76 14.49
CA ALA A 58 -16.57 -20.32 14.88
C ALA A 58 -15.42 -19.78 14.05
N ILE A 59 -14.25 -19.61 14.67
CA ILE A 59 -13.00 -19.23 14.00
C ILE A 59 -12.01 -20.38 14.21
N PHE A 60 -11.38 -20.78 13.11
CA PHE A 60 -10.38 -21.84 13.12
C PHE A 60 -9.04 -21.30 12.62
N ILE A 61 -7.96 -21.76 13.23
CA ILE A 61 -6.58 -21.56 12.77
C ILE A 61 -5.95 -22.94 12.64
N ASP A 62 -5.49 -23.27 11.43
CA ASP A 62 -4.96 -24.59 11.07
C ASP A 62 -5.88 -25.76 11.47
N GLY A 63 -7.20 -25.54 11.32
CA GLY A 63 -8.23 -26.52 11.67
C GLY A 63 -8.57 -26.62 13.16
N GLN A 64 -7.85 -25.90 14.03
CA GLN A 64 -8.13 -25.86 15.46
C GLN A 64 -9.08 -24.70 15.77
N HIS A 65 -10.15 -24.99 16.51
CA HIS A 65 -11.10 -23.96 16.95
C HIS A 65 -10.43 -23.01 17.97
N THR A 66 -10.40 -21.72 17.67
CA THR A 66 -9.66 -20.73 18.48
C THR A 66 -10.14 -20.68 19.93
N ALA A 67 -11.45 -20.85 20.20
CA ALA A 67 -12.00 -20.83 21.56
C ALA A 67 -11.48 -22.00 22.43
N GLN A 68 -11.05 -23.09 21.82
CA GLN A 68 -10.52 -24.28 22.52
C GLN A 68 -9.00 -24.23 22.69
N ALA A 69 -8.32 -23.34 21.94
CA ALA A 69 -6.88 -23.19 22.02
C ALA A 69 -6.44 -22.53 23.34
N ASN A 70 -5.26 -22.88 23.84
CA ASN A 70 -4.59 -22.14 24.90
C ASN A 70 -4.37 -20.70 24.43
N ILE A 71 -4.87 -19.72 25.17
CA ILE A 71 -4.86 -18.32 24.77
C ILE A 71 -3.44 -17.74 24.60
N HIS A 72 -2.49 -18.20 25.44
CA HIS A 72 -1.11 -17.76 25.37
C HIS A 72 -0.40 -18.33 24.14
N GLU A 73 -0.56 -19.64 23.88
CA GLU A 73 0.01 -20.28 22.69
C GLU A 73 -0.56 -19.69 21.41
N LEU A 74 -1.88 -19.46 21.36
CA LEU A 74 -2.53 -18.80 20.24
C LEU A 74 -1.89 -17.43 19.95
N ARG A 75 -1.78 -16.58 20.99
CA ARG A 75 -1.26 -15.20 20.84
C ARG A 75 0.24 -15.17 20.57
N TRP A 76 1.01 -16.13 21.05
CA TRP A 76 2.44 -16.23 20.76
C TRP A 76 2.74 -16.59 19.29
N ASN A 77 1.79 -17.22 18.61
CA ASN A 77 1.88 -17.58 17.20
C ASN A 77 1.23 -16.56 16.28
N ILE A 78 0.76 -15.42 16.84
CA ILE A 78 0.14 -14.32 16.12
C ILE A 78 0.89 -13.04 16.46
N GLY A 79 1.60 -12.45 15.50
CA GLY A 79 2.11 -11.08 15.60
C GLY A 79 0.97 -10.07 15.38
N TYR A 80 0.95 -8.99 16.16
CA TYR A 80 -0.07 -7.97 16.02
C TYR A 80 0.53 -6.57 15.96
N VAL A 81 0.34 -5.89 14.83
CA VAL A 81 0.70 -4.50 14.61
C VAL A 81 -0.56 -3.65 14.80
N LEU A 82 -0.54 -2.80 15.80
CA LEU A 82 -1.67 -1.95 16.19
C LEU A 82 -1.70 -0.66 15.35
N GLN A 83 -2.89 -0.09 15.17
CA GLN A 83 -3.10 1.21 14.53
C GLN A 83 -2.34 2.34 15.24
N GLN A 84 -2.42 2.38 16.56
CA GLN A 84 -1.57 3.27 17.35
C GLN A 84 -0.25 2.57 17.66
N ILE A 85 0.85 3.29 17.51
CA ILE A 85 2.20 2.78 17.81
C ILE A 85 2.28 2.53 19.32
N ALA A 86 1.96 1.31 19.74
CA ALA A 86 1.91 0.94 21.17
C ALA A 86 3.25 0.37 21.64
N LEU A 87 4.36 1.10 21.43
CA LEU A 87 5.63 0.76 22.04
C LEU A 87 5.59 1.08 23.53
N PHE A 88 6.29 0.27 24.33
CA PHE A 88 6.48 0.54 25.75
C PHE A 88 7.44 1.73 25.89
N PRO A 89 6.98 2.88 26.39
CA PRO A 89 7.77 4.11 26.37
C PRO A 89 9.00 4.08 27.30
N ASN A 90 8.99 3.20 28.29
CA ASN A 90 10.06 3.03 29.29
C ASN A 90 11.01 1.86 28.96
N MET A 91 10.93 1.32 27.77
CA MET A 91 11.77 0.22 27.27
C MET A 91 12.53 0.68 26.04
N SER A 92 13.77 0.23 25.90
CA SER A 92 14.55 0.45 24.69
C SER A 92 13.90 -0.20 23.46
N VAL A 93 14.38 0.11 22.28
CA VAL A 93 13.98 -0.56 21.03
C VAL A 93 14.23 -2.06 21.14
N ALA A 94 15.41 -2.46 21.63
CA ALA A 94 15.76 -3.86 21.80
C ALA A 94 14.81 -4.57 22.76
N ASP A 95 14.49 -3.95 23.90
CA ASP A 95 13.57 -4.52 24.90
C ASP A 95 12.15 -4.63 24.32
N ASN A 96 11.69 -3.59 23.59
CA ASN A 96 10.38 -3.65 22.92
C ASN A 96 10.28 -4.82 21.95
N ILE A 97 11.31 -5.07 21.14
CA ILE A 97 11.33 -6.18 20.18
C ILE A 97 11.46 -7.51 20.92
N GLY A 98 12.32 -7.58 21.93
CA GLY A 98 12.63 -8.81 22.67
C GLY A 98 11.55 -9.32 23.61
N ILE A 99 10.52 -8.53 23.95
CA ILE A 99 9.55 -8.84 25.01
C ILE A 99 8.80 -10.16 24.80
N VAL A 100 8.32 -10.45 23.60
CA VAL A 100 7.57 -11.71 23.34
C VAL A 100 8.48 -12.92 23.34
N PRO A 101 9.65 -12.94 22.72
CA PRO A 101 10.66 -13.97 22.89
C PRO A 101 11.06 -14.22 24.35
N GLU A 102 11.19 -13.14 25.18
CA GLU A 102 11.48 -13.26 26.60
C GLU A 102 10.35 -13.95 27.36
N MET A 103 9.10 -13.58 27.11
CA MET A 103 7.92 -14.27 27.65
C MET A 103 7.85 -15.74 27.25
N LYS A 104 8.36 -16.11 26.06
CA LYS A 104 8.54 -17.48 25.58
C LYS A 104 9.79 -18.15 26.15
N GLN A 105 10.51 -17.50 27.06
CA GLN A 105 11.70 -18.02 27.73
C GLN A 105 12.87 -18.37 26.77
N TRP A 106 13.01 -17.63 25.70
CA TRP A 106 14.16 -17.79 24.83
C TRP A 106 15.46 -17.39 25.54
N LYS A 107 16.56 -18.02 25.13
CA LYS A 107 17.88 -17.66 25.67
C LYS A 107 18.22 -16.22 25.27
N LYS A 108 18.78 -15.45 26.21
CA LYS A 108 19.14 -14.03 26.02
C LYS A 108 19.97 -13.81 24.76
N SER A 109 20.97 -14.64 24.50
CA SER A 109 21.81 -14.53 23.29
C SER A 109 21.03 -14.78 22.00
N THR A 110 19.96 -15.59 22.02
CA THR A 110 19.06 -15.80 20.88
C THR A 110 18.19 -14.58 20.65
N ILE A 111 17.70 -13.95 21.73
CA ILE A 111 16.90 -12.72 21.66
C ILE A 111 17.73 -11.59 21.09
N GLU A 112 18.94 -11.37 21.60
CA GLU A 112 19.84 -10.30 21.14
C GLU A 112 20.11 -10.44 19.62
N LYS A 113 20.44 -11.64 19.16
CA LYS A 113 20.66 -11.92 17.75
C LYS A 113 19.39 -11.66 16.93
N ARG A 114 18.23 -12.11 17.42
CA ARG A 114 16.94 -11.93 16.74
C ARG A 114 16.55 -10.46 16.63
N VAL A 115 16.82 -9.68 17.67
CA VAL A 115 16.60 -8.22 17.67
C VAL A 115 17.41 -7.55 16.56
N ASP A 116 18.72 -7.88 16.45
CA ASP A 116 19.56 -7.31 15.42
C ASP A 116 19.11 -7.71 14.01
N GLU A 117 18.80 -8.98 13.78
CA GLU A 117 18.23 -9.47 12.51
C GLU A 117 16.96 -8.72 12.11
N LEU A 118 16.07 -8.45 13.08
CA LEU A 118 14.80 -7.78 12.80
C LEU A 118 14.97 -6.28 12.60
N LEU A 119 15.90 -5.65 13.29
CA LEU A 119 16.24 -4.24 13.06
C LEU A 119 16.78 -4.05 11.63
N ASP A 120 17.72 -4.90 11.22
CA ASP A 120 18.23 -4.88 9.85
C ASP A 120 17.10 -5.10 8.83
N LEU A 121 16.22 -6.07 9.10
CA LEU A 121 15.09 -6.42 8.24
C LEU A 121 14.11 -5.25 8.02
N VAL A 122 13.91 -4.41 9.06
CA VAL A 122 13.04 -3.22 8.95
C VAL A 122 13.82 -1.95 8.58
N GLY A 123 15.09 -2.07 8.19
CA GLY A 123 15.92 -0.95 7.74
C GLY A 123 16.34 0.02 8.86
N LEU A 124 16.52 -0.49 10.06
CA LEU A 124 17.02 0.25 11.22
C LEU A 124 18.34 -0.38 11.69
N GLU A 125 19.46 0.30 11.47
CA GLU A 125 20.79 -0.23 11.83
C GLU A 125 20.87 -0.56 13.33
N PRO A 126 21.17 -1.82 13.74
CA PRO A 126 21.15 -2.25 15.14
C PRO A 126 22.08 -1.43 16.03
N THR A 127 23.29 -1.11 15.57
CA THR A 127 24.28 -0.35 16.36
C THR A 127 23.83 1.06 16.71
N ILE A 128 22.92 1.63 15.93
CA ILE A 128 22.37 2.98 16.11
C ILE A 128 21.08 2.97 16.92
N TYR A 129 20.20 1.98 16.67
CA TYR A 129 18.82 2.04 17.11
C TYR A 129 18.48 1.15 18.31
N ARG A 130 19.21 0.07 18.57
CA ARG A 130 18.82 -0.91 19.60
C ARG A 130 18.66 -0.33 21.00
N GLU A 131 19.51 0.62 21.40
CA GLU A 131 19.51 1.22 22.75
C GLU A 131 18.67 2.52 22.82
N ARG A 132 18.08 2.97 21.70
CA ARG A 132 17.24 4.17 21.72
C ARG A 132 15.91 3.91 22.42
N MET A 133 15.34 4.98 22.96
CA MET A 133 13.99 4.97 23.52
C MET A 133 12.98 5.31 22.41
N PRO A 134 11.72 4.89 22.52
CA PRO A 134 10.68 5.25 21.56
C PRO A 134 10.54 6.76 21.31
N SER A 135 10.77 7.60 22.36
CA SER A 135 10.76 9.06 22.25
C SER A 135 11.81 9.64 21.29
N ASP A 136 12.89 8.91 21.04
CA ASP A 136 14.00 9.34 20.20
C ASP A 136 13.81 8.96 18.72
N LEU A 137 12.66 8.37 18.40
CA LEU A 137 12.32 7.85 17.07
C LEU A 137 11.24 8.71 16.41
N SER A 138 11.35 8.86 15.07
CA SER A 138 10.22 9.35 14.27
C SER A 138 9.04 8.37 14.28
N GLY A 139 7.83 8.83 13.95
CA GLY A 139 6.64 7.97 13.86
C GLY A 139 6.84 6.76 12.95
N GLY A 140 7.48 6.95 11.77
CA GLY A 140 7.81 5.86 10.86
C GLY A 140 8.80 4.86 11.44
N GLN A 141 9.82 5.33 12.18
CA GLN A 141 10.78 4.45 12.86
C GLN A 141 10.11 3.67 13.99
N GLN A 142 9.25 4.32 14.78
CA GLN A 142 8.46 3.63 15.81
C GLN A 142 7.57 2.53 15.20
N GLN A 143 6.94 2.80 14.04
CA GLN A 143 6.11 1.82 13.34
C GLN A 143 6.94 0.62 12.88
N ARG A 144 8.15 0.85 12.34
CA ARG A 144 9.10 -0.21 11.97
C ARG A 144 9.48 -1.08 13.16
N VAL A 145 9.74 -0.48 14.32
CA VAL A 145 9.96 -1.22 15.57
C VAL A 145 8.73 -2.02 15.99
N GLY A 146 7.52 -1.47 15.80
CA GLY A 146 6.26 -2.19 16.04
C GLY A 146 6.10 -3.44 15.16
N VAL A 147 6.48 -3.35 13.89
CA VAL A 147 6.52 -4.49 12.95
C VAL A 147 7.57 -5.51 13.38
N ALA A 148 8.79 -5.08 13.71
CA ALA A 148 9.86 -5.94 14.21
C ALA A 148 9.42 -6.69 15.48
N ARG A 149 8.81 -5.99 16.45
CA ARG A 149 8.24 -6.60 17.67
C ARG A 149 7.20 -7.66 17.36
N ALA A 150 6.30 -7.40 16.40
CA ALA A 150 5.28 -8.36 16.01
C ALA A 150 5.87 -9.63 15.40
N LEU A 151 7.04 -9.55 14.76
CA LEU A 151 7.77 -10.66 14.13
C LEU A 151 8.75 -11.38 15.07
N ALA A 152 9.02 -10.82 16.26
CA ALA A 152 10.13 -11.25 17.10
C ALA A 152 10.07 -12.72 17.50
N ALA A 153 8.89 -13.20 17.87
CA ALA A 153 8.66 -14.59 18.30
C ALA A 153 8.46 -15.58 17.14
N ASP A 154 8.73 -15.16 15.90
CA ASP A 154 8.56 -15.92 14.66
C ASP A 154 7.13 -16.47 14.47
N PRO A 155 6.09 -15.61 14.53
CA PRO A 155 4.71 -16.04 14.39
C PRO A 155 4.38 -16.56 12.99
N ASP A 156 3.39 -17.45 12.87
CA ASP A 156 2.87 -17.91 11.57
C ASP A 156 1.90 -16.93 10.93
N ILE A 157 1.23 -16.12 11.75
CA ILE A 157 0.22 -15.13 11.35
C ILE A 157 0.66 -13.74 11.79
N LEU A 158 0.49 -12.76 10.91
CA LEU A 158 0.70 -11.34 11.21
C LEU A 158 -0.62 -10.59 10.98
N LEU A 159 -1.14 -9.99 12.03
CA LEU A 159 -2.32 -9.12 11.98
C LEU A 159 -1.86 -7.67 11.97
N MET A 160 -2.37 -6.85 11.05
CA MET A 160 -2.06 -5.43 10.94
C MET A 160 -3.34 -4.60 10.87
N ASP A 161 -3.52 -3.71 11.85
CA ASP A 161 -4.70 -2.85 11.97
C ASP A 161 -4.31 -1.41 11.58
N GLU A 162 -4.60 -1.01 10.35
CA GLU A 162 -4.29 0.32 9.78
C GLU A 162 -2.86 0.82 10.10
N PRO A 163 -1.80 0.04 9.82
CA PRO A 163 -0.46 0.34 10.33
C PRO A 163 0.18 1.59 9.72
N PHE A 164 -0.41 2.17 8.68
CA PHE A 164 0.15 3.33 7.97
C PHE A 164 -0.61 4.64 8.25
N SER A 165 -1.72 4.60 8.99
CA SER A 165 -2.62 5.74 9.17
C SER A 165 -1.99 6.97 9.82
N ALA A 166 -0.97 6.78 10.68
CA ALA A 166 -0.29 7.84 11.40
C ALA A 166 1.01 8.33 10.72
N LEU A 167 1.31 7.85 9.51
CA LEU A 167 2.57 8.15 8.82
C LEU A 167 2.39 9.26 7.77
N ASP A 168 3.44 10.07 7.60
CA ASP A 168 3.55 10.97 6.45
C ASP A 168 3.65 10.19 5.13
N PRO A 169 3.31 10.80 3.97
CA PRO A 169 3.23 10.09 2.70
C PRO A 169 4.52 9.37 2.28
N LEU A 170 5.69 9.98 2.55
CA LEU A 170 6.99 9.39 2.17
C LEU A 170 7.31 8.16 3.02
N SER A 171 7.20 8.29 4.35
CA SER A 171 7.38 7.18 5.30
C SER A 171 6.39 6.05 5.04
N ARG A 172 5.13 6.37 4.69
CA ARG A 172 4.10 5.41 4.33
C ARG A 172 4.49 4.61 3.10
N SER A 173 4.84 5.27 2.00
CA SER A 173 5.23 4.61 0.74
C SER A 173 6.44 3.68 0.94
N GLN A 174 7.45 4.15 1.67
CA GLN A 174 8.63 3.35 1.97
C GLN A 174 8.28 2.11 2.81
N LEU A 175 7.49 2.26 3.89
CA LEU A 175 7.12 1.14 4.75
C LEU A 175 6.22 0.12 4.03
N GLN A 176 5.34 0.56 3.12
CA GLN A 176 4.56 -0.35 2.26
C GLN A 176 5.47 -1.21 1.39
N HIS A 177 6.48 -0.59 0.77
CA HIS A 177 7.47 -1.32 -0.03
C HIS A 177 8.21 -2.36 0.81
N ASP A 178 8.68 -1.95 1.99
CA ASP A 178 9.43 -2.82 2.90
C ASP A 178 8.58 -3.99 3.40
N ILE A 179 7.31 -3.77 3.77
CA ILE A 179 6.40 -4.84 4.21
C ILE A 179 6.10 -5.83 3.07
N LYS A 180 5.97 -5.34 1.83
CA LYS A 180 5.79 -6.22 0.68
C LYS A 180 7.01 -7.10 0.43
N ALA A 181 8.20 -6.52 0.43
CA ALA A 181 9.47 -7.25 0.29
C ALA A 181 9.67 -8.24 1.44
N LEU A 182 9.36 -7.81 2.66
CA LEU A 182 9.40 -8.64 3.86
C LEU A 182 8.52 -9.89 3.71
N GLN A 183 7.24 -9.71 3.35
CA GLN A 183 6.29 -10.80 3.22
C GLN A 183 6.73 -11.84 2.16
N GLN A 184 7.30 -11.37 1.04
CA GLN A 184 7.86 -12.25 0.01
C GLN A 184 9.02 -13.11 0.56
N THR A 185 9.81 -12.55 1.47
CA THR A 185 10.96 -13.22 2.07
C THR A 185 10.54 -14.21 3.15
N ILE A 186 9.63 -13.80 4.06
CA ILE A 186 9.25 -14.62 5.24
C ILE A 186 8.07 -15.54 4.97
N GLN A 187 7.30 -15.34 3.92
CA GLN A 187 6.12 -16.12 3.51
C GLN A 187 5.10 -16.36 4.63
N LYS A 188 4.97 -15.40 5.57
CA LYS A 188 3.98 -15.47 6.65
C LYS A 188 2.58 -15.14 6.13
N THR A 189 1.55 -15.69 6.80
CA THR A 189 0.16 -15.31 6.52
C THR A 189 -0.13 -13.95 7.12
N VAL A 190 -0.57 -13.00 6.29
CA VAL A 190 -0.87 -11.64 6.73
C VAL A 190 -2.35 -11.36 6.59
N VAL A 191 -2.99 -10.86 7.65
CA VAL A 191 -4.32 -10.23 7.58
C VAL A 191 -4.15 -8.75 7.89
N PHE A 192 -4.42 -7.95 6.88
CA PHE A 192 -4.19 -6.51 6.88
C PHE A 192 -5.51 -5.77 6.80
N VAL A 193 -5.71 -4.78 7.65
CA VAL A 193 -6.88 -3.91 7.64
C VAL A 193 -6.46 -2.52 7.21
N THR A 194 -7.16 -1.96 6.25
CA THR A 194 -7.02 -0.57 5.84
C THR A 194 -8.36 0.00 5.37
N HIS A 195 -8.44 1.31 5.25
CA HIS A 195 -9.50 2.03 4.54
C HIS A 195 -9.03 2.55 3.18
N ASP A 196 -7.74 2.39 2.89
CA ASP A 196 -7.08 2.85 1.67
C ASP A 196 -7.03 1.72 0.63
N MET A 197 -7.68 1.96 -0.51
CA MET A 197 -7.74 0.97 -1.59
C MET A 197 -6.42 0.82 -2.34
N GLU A 198 -5.59 1.87 -2.41
CA GLU A 198 -4.27 1.78 -3.04
C GLU A 198 -3.36 0.86 -2.25
N GLU A 199 -3.38 0.99 -0.91
CA GLU A 199 -2.67 0.05 -0.03
C GLU A 199 -3.13 -1.38 -0.25
N ALA A 200 -4.45 -1.59 -0.30
CA ALA A 200 -5.03 -2.91 -0.52
C ALA A 200 -4.63 -3.51 -1.87
N ALA A 201 -4.68 -2.72 -2.93
CA ALA A 201 -4.31 -3.17 -4.28
C ALA A 201 -2.79 -3.43 -4.44
N LYS A 202 -1.95 -2.64 -3.75
CA LYS A 202 -0.48 -2.75 -3.80
C LYS A 202 0.04 -3.96 -3.02
N LEU A 203 -0.57 -4.26 -1.88
CA LEU A 203 -0.08 -5.27 -0.92
C LEU A 203 -0.83 -6.59 -1.01
N GLY A 204 -2.15 -6.55 -1.20
CA GLY A 204 -3.00 -7.71 -1.10
C GLY A 204 -2.91 -8.65 -2.29
N SER A 205 -2.75 -9.94 -2.02
CA SER A 205 -3.00 -10.98 -3.02
C SER A 205 -4.50 -11.20 -3.25
N ARG A 206 -5.28 -11.10 -2.17
CA ARG A 206 -6.75 -11.07 -2.20
C ARG A 206 -7.28 -10.01 -1.24
N ILE A 207 -8.40 -9.42 -1.61
CA ILE A 207 -9.06 -8.34 -0.87
C ILE A 207 -10.49 -8.77 -0.56
N GLY A 208 -10.87 -8.67 0.72
CA GLY A 208 -12.26 -8.79 1.18
C GLY A 208 -12.85 -7.39 1.42
N VAL A 209 -13.85 -7.02 0.64
CA VAL A 209 -14.57 -5.75 0.81
C VAL A 209 -15.70 -5.95 1.81
N MET A 210 -15.68 -5.17 2.90
CA MET A 210 -16.68 -5.22 3.98
C MET A 210 -17.63 -4.03 3.93
N GLU A 211 -18.91 -4.32 4.13
CA GLU A 211 -19.95 -3.32 4.34
C GLU A 211 -20.90 -3.78 5.45
N LYS A 212 -21.19 -2.91 6.42
CA LYS A 212 -22.19 -3.15 7.49
C LYS A 212 -22.06 -4.51 8.20
N GLY A 213 -20.83 -4.93 8.48
CA GLY A 213 -20.53 -6.18 9.18
C GLY A 213 -20.46 -7.42 8.31
N GLU A 214 -20.65 -7.31 7.01
CA GLU A 214 -20.63 -8.41 6.05
C GLU A 214 -19.51 -8.24 5.02
N ILE A 215 -19.03 -9.35 4.44
CA ILE A 215 -18.16 -9.31 3.26
C ILE A 215 -19.05 -9.33 2.02
N VAL A 216 -19.01 -8.26 1.23
CA VAL A 216 -19.79 -8.12 0.00
C VAL A 216 -19.12 -8.73 -1.21
N GLN A 217 -17.78 -8.76 -1.22
CA GLN A 217 -16.99 -9.43 -2.27
C GLN A 217 -15.60 -9.78 -1.77
N ILE A 218 -15.06 -10.91 -2.26
CA ILE A 218 -13.64 -11.27 -2.13
C ILE A 218 -13.11 -11.55 -3.54
N GLY A 219 -11.91 -11.07 -3.84
CA GLY A 219 -11.22 -11.31 -5.09
C GLY A 219 -9.82 -10.73 -5.12
N SER A 220 -9.07 -11.01 -6.17
CA SER A 220 -7.83 -10.27 -6.46
C SER A 220 -8.13 -8.80 -6.77
N PRO A 221 -7.16 -7.88 -6.64
CA PRO A 221 -7.35 -6.48 -7.04
C PRO A 221 -7.89 -6.33 -8.46
N GLN A 222 -7.43 -7.18 -9.39
CA GLN A 222 -7.89 -7.20 -10.78
C GLN A 222 -9.35 -7.65 -10.89
N GLU A 223 -9.73 -8.76 -10.26
CA GLU A 223 -11.11 -9.27 -10.28
C GLU A 223 -12.11 -8.27 -9.69
N LEU A 224 -11.76 -7.59 -8.60
CA LEU A 224 -12.60 -6.57 -7.99
C LEU A 224 -12.81 -5.36 -8.90
N ARG A 225 -11.80 -5.00 -9.69
CA ARG A 225 -11.85 -3.90 -10.66
C ARG A 225 -12.69 -4.26 -11.88
N GLU A 226 -12.45 -5.45 -12.45
CA GLU A 226 -13.09 -5.87 -13.70
C GLU A 226 -14.55 -6.30 -13.49
N ASN A 227 -14.84 -6.90 -12.33
CA ASN A 227 -16.14 -7.51 -12.03
C ASN A 227 -16.69 -7.08 -10.64
N PRO A 228 -16.90 -5.76 -10.39
CA PRO A 228 -17.44 -5.29 -9.13
C PRO A 228 -18.90 -5.74 -8.95
N ARG A 229 -19.22 -6.42 -7.83
CA ARG A 229 -20.58 -6.95 -7.55
C ARG A 229 -21.53 -5.90 -6.97
N THR A 230 -20.99 -4.83 -6.38
CA THR A 230 -21.79 -3.78 -5.75
C THR A 230 -21.28 -2.41 -6.16
N ASN A 231 -22.13 -1.38 -6.01
CA ASN A 231 -21.70 0.01 -6.24
C ASN A 231 -20.57 0.42 -5.31
N LEU A 232 -20.57 -0.04 -4.06
CA LEU A 232 -19.48 0.22 -3.12
C LEU A 232 -18.15 -0.29 -3.68
N VAL A 233 -18.08 -1.55 -4.16
CA VAL A 233 -16.86 -2.10 -4.74
C VAL A 233 -16.43 -1.31 -5.97
N LYS A 234 -17.38 -0.96 -6.83
CA LYS A 234 -17.11 -0.15 -8.04
C LYS A 234 -16.55 1.23 -7.69
N GLU A 235 -17.12 1.92 -6.71
CA GLU A 235 -16.65 3.23 -6.24
C GLU A 235 -15.25 3.12 -5.61
N MET A 236 -15.03 2.16 -4.73
CA MET A 236 -13.74 1.94 -4.09
C MET A 236 -12.64 1.61 -5.11
N MET A 237 -12.96 0.75 -6.10
CA MET A 237 -12.01 0.39 -7.16
C MET A 237 -11.84 1.49 -8.21
N GLY A 238 -12.86 2.32 -8.43
CA GLY A 238 -12.84 3.43 -9.38
C GLY A 238 -11.90 4.58 -8.97
N HIS A 239 -11.66 4.75 -7.68
CA HIS A 239 -10.67 5.70 -7.15
C HIS A 239 -9.22 5.17 -7.20
N THR A 240 -9.02 3.90 -7.54
CA THR A 240 -7.71 3.25 -7.67
C THR A 240 -7.12 3.33 -9.09
N ILE A 241 -7.44 4.36 -9.84
CA ILE A 241 -6.53 4.74 -10.91
C ILE A 241 -5.35 5.38 -10.18
N SER A 242 -4.30 4.59 -9.90
CA SER A 242 -3.02 5.18 -9.54
C SER A 242 -2.77 6.30 -10.54
N PRO A 243 -2.45 7.52 -10.11
CA PRO A 243 -2.18 8.63 -11.05
C PRO A 243 -1.22 8.18 -12.15
N GLY A 244 -0.28 7.29 -11.85
CA GLY A 244 0.63 6.68 -12.81
C GLY A 244 -0.04 5.91 -13.97
N HIS A 245 -1.22 5.37 -13.79
CA HIS A 245 -1.94 4.58 -14.80
C HIS A 245 -2.99 5.37 -15.59
N LEU A 246 -3.15 6.67 -15.29
CA LEU A 246 -4.02 7.54 -16.09
C LEU A 246 -3.46 7.66 -17.51
N PRO A 247 -4.29 7.49 -18.54
CA PRO A 247 -3.85 7.72 -19.92
C PRO A 247 -3.58 9.20 -20.17
N LEU A 248 -2.55 9.50 -20.94
CA LEU A 248 -2.10 10.88 -21.18
C LEU A 248 -3.19 11.77 -21.79
N LYS A 249 -4.10 11.22 -22.58
CA LYS A 249 -5.24 11.97 -23.16
C LYS A 249 -6.11 12.68 -22.12
N ASP A 250 -6.16 12.19 -20.88
CA ASP A 250 -7.02 12.74 -19.82
C ASP A 250 -6.30 13.80 -19.00
N VAL A 251 -4.98 13.95 -19.16
CA VAL A 251 -4.12 14.78 -18.28
C VAL A 251 -3.14 15.69 -19.02
N MET A 252 -2.85 15.42 -20.29
CA MET A 252 -1.92 16.23 -21.09
C MET A 252 -2.43 17.66 -21.31
N MET A 253 -1.51 18.61 -21.45
CA MET A 253 -1.82 19.93 -21.94
C MET A 253 -2.05 19.88 -23.45
N PRO A 254 -3.25 20.23 -23.95
CA PRO A 254 -3.50 20.24 -25.38
C PRO A 254 -2.62 21.31 -26.05
N VAL A 255 -2.11 21.00 -27.22
CA VAL A 255 -1.40 22.01 -28.03
C VAL A 255 -2.42 23.00 -28.59
N TYR A 256 -2.41 24.23 -28.07
CA TYR A 256 -3.23 25.31 -28.64
C TYR A 256 -2.69 25.71 -30.01
N GLN A 257 -3.58 26.10 -30.94
CA GLN A 257 -3.23 26.52 -32.31
C GLN A 257 -2.20 27.65 -32.38
N SER A 258 -2.01 28.39 -31.29
CA SER A 258 -1.00 29.46 -31.19
C SER A 258 0.45 28.95 -31.06
N ALA A 259 0.65 27.66 -30.79
CA ALA A 259 1.98 27.02 -30.73
C ALA A 259 2.45 26.48 -32.09
N TYR A 260 1.63 26.58 -33.12
CA TYR A 260 1.98 26.13 -34.47
C TYR A 260 2.85 27.19 -35.17
N VAL A 261 4.03 26.78 -35.55
CA VAL A 261 4.97 27.65 -36.24
C VAL A 261 5.35 27.10 -37.59
N LYS A 262 5.00 27.86 -38.61
CA LYS A 262 5.70 27.83 -39.89
C LYS A 262 7.11 28.47 -39.83
N GLU A 263 7.40 29.12 -38.73
CA GLU A 263 8.69 29.80 -38.44
C GLU A 263 8.96 29.71 -36.94
N ARG A 264 10.22 29.49 -36.55
CA ARG A 264 10.72 29.37 -35.18
C ARG A 264 10.04 30.35 -34.21
N VAL A 265 9.22 29.86 -33.27
CA VAL A 265 8.67 30.70 -32.19
C VAL A 265 9.46 30.48 -30.93
N ASN A 266 10.04 31.53 -30.43
CA ASN A 266 10.50 31.70 -29.07
C ASN A 266 9.28 31.73 -28.15
N THR A 267 8.93 30.66 -27.49
CA THR A 267 8.01 30.70 -26.36
C THR A 267 8.81 30.92 -25.09
N ASN A 268 8.48 31.95 -24.32
CA ASN A 268 9.15 32.40 -23.10
C ASN A 268 9.20 31.37 -21.95
N GLN A 269 8.83 30.10 -22.18
CA GLN A 269 8.90 28.99 -21.21
C GLN A 269 9.51 27.72 -21.81
N ALA A 270 9.83 27.63 -23.09
CA ALA A 270 10.18 26.36 -23.67
C ALA A 270 11.54 26.40 -24.35
N GLU A 271 12.49 25.92 -23.63
CA GLU A 271 13.73 25.39 -24.16
C GLU A 271 13.48 24.25 -25.17
N LEU A 272 12.22 23.77 -25.28
CA LEU A 272 11.77 22.70 -26.15
C LEU A 272 10.88 23.27 -27.29
N GLN A 273 11.21 22.94 -28.52
CA GLN A 273 10.52 23.40 -29.73
C GLN A 273 10.16 22.20 -30.61
N TYR A 274 8.99 22.25 -31.25
CA TYR A 274 8.52 21.21 -32.16
C TYR A 274 8.33 21.79 -33.57
N GLU A 275 8.79 21.05 -34.58
CA GLU A 275 8.54 21.33 -35.99
C GLU A 275 7.47 20.36 -36.50
N ILE A 276 6.39 20.89 -37.07
CA ILE A 276 5.28 20.11 -37.62
C ILE A 276 5.04 20.46 -39.08
N ASN A 277 4.46 19.53 -39.85
CA ASN A 277 4.06 19.77 -41.23
C ASN A 277 2.64 20.37 -41.34
N ASP A 278 2.20 20.66 -42.55
CA ASP A 278 0.85 21.21 -42.86
C ASP A 278 -0.29 20.25 -42.43
N LYS A 279 0.00 18.97 -42.13
CA LYS A 279 -0.92 17.96 -41.63
C LYS A 279 -0.87 17.79 -40.13
N GLN A 280 -0.14 18.68 -39.41
CA GLN A 280 0.08 18.62 -37.97
C GLN A 280 0.86 17.38 -37.50
N GLU A 281 1.61 16.74 -38.38
CA GLU A 281 2.48 15.63 -38.03
C GLU A 281 3.82 16.16 -37.49
N LEU A 282 4.33 15.57 -36.39
CA LEU A 282 5.60 15.91 -35.79
C LEU A 282 6.74 15.50 -36.74
N ILE A 283 7.60 16.49 -37.13
CA ILE A 283 8.76 16.26 -37.97
C ILE A 283 10.02 16.18 -37.11
N ARG A 284 10.21 17.16 -36.18
CA ARG A 284 11.42 17.31 -35.37
C ARG A 284 11.10 17.92 -34.01
N ALA A 285 11.97 17.63 -33.05
CA ALA A 285 11.97 18.29 -31.73
C ALA A 285 13.36 18.84 -31.44
N PHE A 286 13.43 20.00 -30.80
CA PHE A 286 14.66 20.68 -30.41
C PHE A 286 14.62 21.01 -28.93
N TYR A 287 15.73 20.82 -28.22
CA TYR A 287 15.92 21.22 -26.86
C TYR A 287 17.12 22.15 -26.76
N HIS A 288 16.93 23.36 -26.21
CA HIS A 288 17.94 24.43 -26.25
C HIS A 288 18.52 24.72 -27.65
N GLY A 289 17.71 24.55 -28.68
CA GLY A 289 18.12 24.71 -30.07
C GLY A 289 18.92 23.56 -30.65
N VAL A 290 19.15 22.49 -29.88
CA VAL A 290 19.80 21.24 -30.33
C VAL A 290 18.73 20.26 -30.81
N LEU A 291 18.90 19.73 -32.02
CA LEU A 291 18.02 18.69 -32.55
C LEU A 291 18.07 17.44 -31.67
N LEU A 292 16.92 16.97 -31.24
CA LEU A 292 16.80 15.69 -30.58
C LEU A 292 16.79 14.58 -31.63
N ASP A 293 17.83 13.74 -31.62
CA ASP A 293 17.87 12.54 -32.43
C ASP A 293 16.81 11.56 -31.89
N ASP A 294 15.85 11.21 -32.76
CA ASP A 294 14.73 10.34 -32.47
C ASP A 294 13.90 10.81 -31.24
N PRO A 295 13.12 11.91 -31.38
CA PRO A 295 12.32 12.41 -30.27
C PRO A 295 11.30 11.37 -29.82
N LEU A 296 11.47 10.86 -28.63
CA LEU A 296 10.57 9.88 -28.03
C LEU A 296 9.18 10.52 -27.95
N THR A 297 8.26 10.05 -28.77
CA THR A 297 6.87 10.47 -28.71
C THR A 297 6.10 9.52 -27.79
N LEU A 298 5.19 10.06 -27.01
CA LEU A 298 4.26 9.28 -26.21
C LEU A 298 2.93 9.18 -26.94
N ASN A 299 2.33 8.00 -26.91
CA ASN A 299 0.98 7.81 -27.44
C ASN A 299 -0.03 8.41 -26.48
N ARG A 300 -1.17 8.90 -26.99
CA ARG A 300 -2.30 9.40 -26.18
C ARG A 300 -2.80 8.42 -25.10
N ASP A 301 -2.67 7.13 -25.37
CA ASP A 301 -3.08 6.06 -24.45
C ASP A 301 -1.92 5.55 -23.55
N SER A 302 -0.71 6.11 -23.69
CA SER A 302 0.40 5.87 -22.76
C SER A 302 0.03 6.37 -21.36
N THR A 303 0.58 5.73 -20.33
CA THR A 303 0.29 6.08 -18.94
C THR A 303 1.22 7.18 -18.43
N LEU A 304 0.82 7.87 -17.35
CA LEU A 304 1.67 8.86 -16.66
C LEU A 304 2.99 8.24 -16.16
N GLU A 305 2.99 6.99 -15.73
CA GLU A 305 4.19 6.26 -15.31
C GLU A 305 5.18 6.11 -16.48
N GLN A 306 4.68 5.70 -17.65
CA GLN A 306 5.48 5.64 -18.87
C GLN A 306 6.00 7.00 -19.29
N ALA A 307 5.21 8.06 -19.11
CA ALA A 307 5.65 9.43 -19.38
C ALA A 307 6.78 9.87 -18.43
N PHE A 308 6.67 9.54 -17.15
CA PHE A 308 7.69 9.86 -16.16
C PHE A 308 9.01 9.15 -16.46
N GLU A 309 8.96 7.85 -16.75
CA GLU A 309 10.15 7.07 -17.15
C GLU A 309 10.80 7.62 -18.42
N ALA A 310 9.98 7.99 -19.41
CA ALA A 310 10.46 8.56 -20.67
C ALA A 310 11.13 9.93 -20.47
N LEU A 311 10.54 10.82 -19.65
CA LEU A 311 11.13 12.11 -19.28
C LEU A 311 12.47 11.93 -18.57
N GLN A 312 12.56 11.00 -17.62
CA GLN A 312 13.80 10.68 -16.92
C GLN A 312 14.90 10.17 -17.87
N LYS A 313 14.52 9.26 -18.77
CA LYS A 313 15.47 8.63 -19.69
C LYS A 313 16.07 9.63 -20.70
N GLN A 314 15.27 10.59 -21.18
CA GLN A 314 15.71 11.60 -22.13
C GLN A 314 16.32 12.85 -21.49
N GLY A 315 16.06 13.09 -20.19
CA GLY A 315 16.56 14.29 -19.50
C GLY A 315 15.98 15.60 -20.03
N VAL A 316 14.77 15.55 -20.62
CA VAL A 316 14.07 16.73 -21.17
C VAL A 316 12.92 17.14 -20.24
N PRO A 317 12.55 18.42 -20.19
CA PRO A 317 11.50 18.92 -19.27
C PRO A 317 10.09 18.51 -19.69
N ALA A 318 9.86 18.21 -20.98
CA ALA A 318 8.58 17.79 -21.51
C ALA A 318 8.74 16.89 -22.73
N LEU A 319 7.72 16.07 -23.01
CA LEU A 319 7.66 15.17 -24.18
C LEU A 319 6.39 15.45 -25.00
N PRO A 320 6.46 15.27 -26.34
CA PRO A 320 5.30 15.36 -27.22
C PRO A 320 4.40 14.14 -27.05
N VAL A 321 3.09 14.38 -27.05
CA VAL A 321 2.06 13.33 -27.08
C VAL A 321 1.41 13.33 -28.47
N THR A 322 1.37 12.15 -29.09
CA THR A 322 0.88 11.98 -30.45
C THR A 322 -0.28 10.99 -30.53
N GLU A 323 -1.12 11.17 -31.55
CA GLU A 323 -2.09 10.17 -32.03
C GLU A 323 -1.69 9.77 -33.44
N GLY A 324 -1.11 8.56 -33.58
CA GLY A 324 -0.35 8.25 -34.77
C GLY A 324 0.86 9.16 -34.90
N ASN A 325 0.97 9.92 -35.99
CA ASN A 325 2.04 10.92 -36.19
C ASN A 325 1.60 12.35 -35.83
N HIS A 326 0.32 12.57 -35.48
CA HIS A 326 -0.21 13.90 -35.20
C HIS A 326 0.13 14.34 -33.77
N LEU A 327 0.74 15.50 -33.61
CA LEU A 327 0.99 16.10 -32.31
C LEU A 327 -0.33 16.61 -31.72
N ILE A 328 -0.77 16.02 -30.59
CA ILE A 328 -2.03 16.38 -29.92
C ILE A 328 -1.83 17.12 -28.60
N GLY A 329 -0.66 17.00 -27.99
CA GLY A 329 -0.36 17.64 -26.71
C GLY A 329 1.08 17.49 -26.29
N THR A 330 1.36 17.96 -25.08
CA THR A 330 2.64 17.80 -24.41
C THR A 330 2.43 17.40 -22.96
N ILE A 331 3.36 16.69 -22.37
CA ILE A 331 3.41 16.36 -20.95
C ILE A 331 4.76 16.75 -20.37
N SER A 332 4.75 17.49 -19.26
CA SER A 332 5.95 17.97 -18.57
C SER A 332 6.03 17.44 -17.13
N TYR A 333 7.22 17.56 -16.50
CA TYR A 333 7.34 17.32 -15.06
C TYR A 333 6.42 18.21 -14.22
N GLU A 334 6.17 19.44 -14.64
CA GLU A 334 5.27 20.36 -13.94
C GLU A 334 3.81 19.87 -14.00
N ASP A 335 3.38 19.32 -15.15
CA ASP A 335 2.05 18.73 -15.29
C ASP A 335 1.89 17.49 -14.42
N LEU A 336 2.92 16.63 -14.37
CA LEU A 336 2.96 15.48 -13.48
C LEU A 336 2.91 15.88 -12.01
N ALA A 337 3.65 16.93 -11.60
CA ALA A 337 3.64 17.46 -10.25
C ALA A 337 2.28 18.06 -9.85
N LYS A 338 1.62 18.80 -10.75
CA LYS A 338 0.28 19.39 -10.52
C LYS A 338 -0.79 18.31 -10.34
N LEU A 339 -0.64 17.17 -11.00
CA LEU A 339 -1.56 16.02 -10.88
C LEU A 339 -1.37 15.29 -9.55
N SER A 340 -0.12 15.12 -9.11
CA SER A 340 0.16 14.54 -7.79
C SER A 340 -0.34 15.42 -6.63
N LEU A 341 -0.44 16.75 -6.83
CA LEU A 341 -0.99 17.70 -5.86
C LEU A 341 -2.53 17.80 -5.88
N LYS A 342 -3.20 17.41 -6.98
CA LYS A 342 -4.67 17.39 -7.07
C LYS A 342 -5.31 16.12 -6.51
N THR A 343 -4.50 15.11 -6.23
CA THR A 343 -4.91 13.82 -5.64
C THR A 343 -4.60 13.73 -4.14
N LEU A 344 -4.10 14.80 -3.54
CA LEU A 344 -4.02 15.06 -2.10
C LEU A 344 -5.22 15.88 -1.65
#